data_185fcb7a84131685e7977c6879753567
#
_entry.id   185fcb7a84131685e7977c6879753567
#
_cell.length_a   1.000
_cell.length_b   1.000
_cell.length_c   1.000
_cell.angle_alpha   90.00
_cell.angle_beta   90.00
_cell.angle_gamma   90.00
#
_symmetry.space_group_name_H-M   'P 1'
#
loop_
_entity.id
_entity.type
_entity.pdbx_description
1 polymer ?
#
loop_
_entity_poly.entity_id
_entity_poly.type
_entity_poly.pdbx_seq_one_letter_code
_entity_poly.pdbx_strand_id
1 'polypeptide(L)'
;TRDTLSPSLLQQIGGRAGRFGHQEEEGLVAGLTPAEHKVVTSLMKAPQPPLETMGFQITPGSTYLEQLADMSGDTRLEALLSLFQLHADCGDGFFRPHVPEEQLARAAQLDRMKKLSLHLKHVFSMAPMAAQNETIDGVWRGWAYAANQGKAIRLDFLPDSPRRASLEEAETTVRLLAAYRWFAYRLPELFVDLALADMHLAPWIS
;
A
#
# COMPACT_ATOMS: atom_id res chain seq x y z
N THR A 1 2.38 -12.70 -22.37
CA THR A 1 2.14 -14.03 -21.77
C THR A 1 0.96 -13.88 -20.82
N ARG A 2 -0.14 -14.61 -21.04
CA ARG A 2 -1.23 -14.66 -20.07
C ARG A 2 -0.79 -15.64 -18.98
N ASP A 3 -0.42 -15.11 -17.84
CA ASP A 3 -0.07 -15.93 -16.68
C ASP A 3 -1.35 -16.51 -16.08
N THR A 4 -1.35 -17.82 -15.86
CA THR A 4 -2.44 -18.50 -15.18
C THR A 4 -2.36 -18.18 -13.69
N LEU A 5 -3.48 -17.81 -13.06
CA LEU A 5 -3.55 -17.57 -11.61
C LEU A 5 -3.11 -18.83 -10.85
N SER A 6 -2.37 -18.62 -9.75
CA SER A 6 -2.04 -19.73 -8.85
C SER A 6 -3.31 -20.22 -8.12
N PRO A 7 -3.37 -21.52 -7.72
CA PRO A 7 -4.48 -22.04 -6.91
C PRO A 7 -4.75 -21.22 -5.66
N SER A 8 -3.70 -20.84 -4.94
CA SER A 8 -3.80 -20.03 -3.70
C SER A 8 -4.43 -18.68 -3.95
N LEU A 9 -4.01 -17.97 -5.00
CA LEU A 9 -4.55 -16.66 -5.33
C LEU A 9 -6.02 -16.77 -5.77
N LEU A 10 -6.35 -17.76 -6.59
CA LEU A 10 -7.74 -17.96 -7.02
C LEU A 10 -8.65 -18.32 -5.85
N GLN A 11 -8.20 -19.18 -4.93
CA GLN A 11 -8.95 -19.54 -3.73
C GLN A 11 -9.12 -18.34 -2.77
N GLN A 12 -8.13 -17.45 -2.65
CA GLN A 12 -8.26 -16.20 -1.89
C GLN A 12 -9.29 -15.24 -2.51
N ILE A 13 -9.29 -15.10 -3.83
CA ILE A 13 -10.29 -14.30 -4.55
C ILE A 13 -11.67 -14.92 -4.40
N GLY A 14 -11.79 -16.22 -4.65
CA GLY A 14 -13.05 -16.96 -4.55
C GLY A 14 -13.63 -16.99 -3.13
N GLY A 15 -12.79 -17.08 -2.11
CA GLY A 15 -13.21 -17.01 -0.70
C GLY A 15 -13.80 -15.66 -0.28
N ARG A 16 -13.73 -14.64 -1.12
CA ARG A 16 -14.39 -13.34 -0.91
C ARG A 16 -15.76 -13.25 -1.59
N ALA A 17 -16.09 -14.19 -2.47
CA ALA A 17 -17.41 -14.27 -3.07
C ALA A 17 -18.44 -14.60 -1.96
N GLY A 18 -19.58 -13.92 -1.97
CA GLY A 18 -20.65 -14.11 -0.97
C GLY A 18 -20.47 -13.39 0.37
N ARG A 19 -19.37 -12.61 0.58
CA ARG A 19 -19.19 -11.86 1.84
C ARG A 19 -19.95 -10.55 1.94
N PHE A 20 -20.59 -10.11 0.87
CA PHE A 20 -21.33 -8.85 0.85
C PHE A 20 -22.82 -9.07 1.10
N GLY A 21 -23.23 -8.89 2.36
CA GLY A 21 -24.58 -8.42 2.73
C GLY A 21 -25.68 -9.44 2.94
N HIS A 22 -25.55 -10.71 2.54
CA HIS A 22 -26.59 -11.72 2.77
C HIS A 22 -26.01 -12.99 3.39
N GLN A 23 -26.52 -13.36 4.56
CA GLN A 23 -26.03 -14.51 5.34
C GLN A 23 -26.38 -15.89 4.75
N GLU A 24 -27.13 -15.96 3.66
CA GLU A 24 -27.70 -17.21 3.15
C GLU A 24 -27.36 -17.54 1.69
N GLU A 25 -26.62 -16.70 0.96
CA GLU A 25 -26.23 -16.99 -0.41
C GLU A 25 -24.78 -17.49 -0.51
N GLU A 26 -24.62 -18.69 -1.07
CA GLU A 26 -23.29 -19.21 -1.44
C GLU A 26 -22.67 -18.32 -2.52
N GLY A 27 -21.44 -17.85 -2.27
CA GLY A 27 -20.70 -17.10 -3.27
C GLY A 27 -20.34 -17.97 -4.48
N LEU A 28 -20.58 -17.46 -5.68
CA LEU A 28 -20.28 -18.15 -6.93
C LEU A 28 -18.98 -17.63 -7.55
N VAL A 29 -18.14 -18.55 -8.01
CA VAL A 29 -16.93 -18.27 -8.77
C VAL A 29 -16.98 -19.02 -10.10
N ALA A 30 -16.85 -18.29 -11.20
CA ALA A 30 -16.93 -18.87 -12.55
C ALA A 30 -15.91 -18.22 -13.50
N GLY A 31 -15.56 -18.94 -14.57
CA GLY A 31 -14.87 -18.37 -15.71
C GLY A 31 -15.86 -17.83 -16.76
N LEU A 32 -15.44 -16.86 -17.57
CA LEU A 32 -16.25 -16.26 -18.63
C LEU A 32 -16.55 -17.21 -19.79
N THR A 33 -15.68 -18.16 -20.03
CA THR A 33 -15.84 -19.18 -21.08
C THR A 33 -15.87 -20.57 -20.47
N PRO A 34 -16.43 -21.59 -21.15
CA PRO A 34 -16.42 -22.96 -20.68
C PRO A 34 -15.01 -23.51 -20.41
N ALA A 35 -14.02 -23.09 -21.20
CA ALA A 35 -12.63 -23.48 -21.01
C ALA A 35 -12.04 -22.86 -19.73
N GLU A 36 -12.24 -21.57 -19.52
CA GLU A 36 -11.83 -20.88 -18.31
C GLU A 36 -12.55 -21.42 -17.07
N HIS A 37 -13.83 -21.73 -17.19
CA HIS A 37 -14.61 -22.32 -16.08
C HIS A 37 -14.04 -23.66 -15.63
N LYS A 38 -13.58 -24.52 -16.55
CA LYS A 38 -12.90 -25.77 -16.20
C LYS A 38 -11.60 -25.52 -15.44
N VAL A 39 -10.81 -24.53 -15.88
CA VAL A 39 -9.57 -24.14 -15.20
C VAL A 39 -9.87 -23.59 -13.80
N VAL A 40 -10.81 -22.67 -13.67
CA VAL A 40 -11.25 -22.11 -12.38
C VAL A 40 -11.70 -23.22 -11.43
N THR A 41 -12.56 -24.12 -11.89
CA THR A 41 -13.05 -25.24 -11.07
C THR A 41 -11.92 -26.17 -10.62
N SER A 42 -10.96 -26.45 -11.49
CA SER A 42 -9.78 -27.25 -11.15
C SER A 42 -8.89 -26.59 -10.10
N LEU A 43 -8.59 -25.30 -10.29
CA LEU A 43 -7.75 -24.54 -9.38
C LEU A 43 -8.42 -24.31 -8.01
N MET A 44 -9.74 -24.11 -7.97
CA MET A 44 -10.49 -24.00 -6.71
C MET A 44 -10.46 -25.28 -5.87
N LYS A 45 -10.35 -26.46 -6.52
CA LYS A 45 -10.28 -27.77 -5.86
C LYS A 45 -8.84 -28.22 -5.60
N ALA A 46 -7.86 -27.56 -6.18
CA ALA A 46 -6.46 -27.92 -6.02
C ALA A 46 -6.02 -27.82 -4.54
N PRO A 47 -5.21 -28.76 -4.04
CA PRO A 47 -4.62 -28.62 -2.71
C PRO A 47 -3.73 -27.38 -2.67
N GLN A 48 -3.76 -26.67 -1.55
CA GLN A 48 -2.84 -25.55 -1.36
C GLN A 48 -1.41 -26.10 -1.25
N PRO A 49 -0.44 -25.51 -1.97
CA PRO A 49 0.94 -25.87 -1.77
C PRO A 49 1.35 -25.57 -0.32
N PRO A 50 2.24 -26.39 0.26
CA PRO A 50 2.78 -26.09 1.57
C PRO A 50 3.44 -24.70 1.55
N LEU A 51 3.36 -23.98 2.67
CA LEU A 51 4.06 -22.71 2.81
C LEU A 51 5.57 -22.96 2.67
N GLU A 52 6.17 -22.45 1.60
CA GLU A 52 7.61 -22.63 1.33
C GLU A 52 8.49 -21.82 2.30
N THR A 53 7.94 -20.78 2.91
CA THR A 53 8.66 -19.91 3.84
C THR A 53 8.11 -20.09 5.24
N MET A 54 8.93 -20.64 6.13
CA MET A 54 8.69 -20.60 7.57
C MET A 54 9.10 -19.23 8.09
N GLY A 55 8.13 -18.40 8.43
CA GLY A 55 8.35 -17.10 9.07
C GLY A 55 7.54 -15.94 8.48
N PHE A 56 7.27 -14.99 9.32
CA PHE A 56 6.54 -13.75 8.98
C PHE A 56 7.53 -12.60 8.83
N GLN A 57 7.35 -11.82 7.78
CA GLN A 57 8.09 -10.58 7.60
C GLN A 57 7.53 -9.51 8.53
N ILE A 58 8.41 -8.82 9.23
CA ILE A 58 8.06 -7.69 10.08
C ILE A 58 8.83 -6.44 9.63
N THR A 59 8.17 -5.30 9.77
CA THR A 59 8.74 -3.97 9.55
C THR A 59 8.78 -3.21 10.87
N PRO A 60 9.74 -2.29 11.06
CA PRO A 60 9.84 -1.54 12.32
C PRO A 60 8.68 -0.54 12.46
N GLY A 61 8.18 -0.36 13.67
CA GLY A 61 7.27 0.75 14.01
C GLY A 61 8.04 2.06 14.23
N SER A 62 7.35 3.21 14.20
CA SER A 62 7.96 4.54 14.39
C SER A 62 8.70 4.65 15.71
N THR A 63 8.12 4.17 16.81
CA THR A 63 8.75 4.21 18.14
C THR A 63 10.07 3.43 18.19
N TYR A 64 10.12 2.26 17.50
CA TYR A 64 11.36 1.49 17.42
C TYR A 64 12.45 2.23 16.63
N LEU A 65 12.07 2.90 15.53
CA LEU A 65 13.01 3.71 14.74
C LEU A 65 13.51 4.92 15.53
N GLU A 66 12.69 5.54 16.37
CA GLU A 66 13.11 6.62 17.27
C GLU A 66 14.13 6.11 18.29
N GLN A 67 13.90 4.96 18.90
CA GLN A 67 14.86 4.32 19.82
C GLN A 67 16.18 3.98 19.10
N LEU A 68 16.11 3.45 17.87
CA LEU A 68 17.30 3.19 17.08
C LEU A 68 18.07 4.48 16.76
N ALA A 69 17.38 5.57 16.46
CA ALA A 69 17.99 6.87 16.22
C ALA A 69 18.72 7.39 17.46
N ASP A 70 18.10 7.28 18.62
CA ASP A 70 18.70 7.67 19.89
C ASP A 70 19.96 6.84 20.23
N MET A 71 19.90 5.53 19.95
CA MET A 71 21.02 4.62 20.24
C MET A 71 22.20 4.78 19.24
N SER A 72 21.89 4.97 17.96
CA SER A 72 22.89 5.04 16.89
C SER A 72 23.43 6.45 16.66
N GLY A 73 22.69 7.48 17.07
CA GLY A 73 22.97 8.87 16.73
C GLY A 73 22.68 9.23 15.26
N ASP A 74 22.10 8.31 14.48
CA ASP A 74 21.72 8.55 13.07
C ASP A 74 20.24 8.85 12.97
N THR A 75 19.86 9.90 12.27
CA THR A 75 18.48 10.33 12.04
C THR A 75 18.00 10.11 10.61
N ARG A 76 18.81 9.45 9.78
CA ARG A 76 18.44 9.11 8.41
C ARG A 76 17.58 7.86 8.40
N LEU A 77 16.37 7.99 7.87
CA LEU A 77 15.40 6.88 7.85
C LEU A 77 15.96 5.66 7.08
N GLU A 78 16.61 5.88 5.93
CA GLU A 78 17.19 4.79 5.14
C GLU A 78 18.23 3.99 5.94
N ALA A 79 19.11 4.69 6.67
CA ALA A 79 20.11 4.05 7.51
C ALA A 79 19.49 3.25 8.66
N LEU A 80 18.46 3.81 9.33
CA LEU A 80 17.75 3.14 10.42
C LEU A 80 17.00 1.91 9.95
N LEU A 81 16.32 1.98 8.78
CA LEU A 81 15.64 0.83 8.18
C LEU A 81 16.63 -0.27 7.78
N SER A 82 17.79 0.09 7.24
CA SER A 82 18.86 -0.85 6.91
C SER A 82 19.45 -1.49 8.17
N LEU A 83 19.63 -0.72 9.24
CA LEU A 83 20.11 -1.21 10.52
C LEU A 83 19.12 -2.23 11.11
N PHE A 84 17.82 -1.93 11.08
CA PHE A 84 16.77 -2.86 11.48
C PHE A 84 16.85 -4.17 10.69
N GLN A 85 16.92 -4.09 9.37
CA GLN A 85 16.94 -5.28 8.51
C GLN A 85 18.16 -6.17 8.76
N LEU A 86 19.32 -5.58 9.09
CA LEU A 86 20.56 -6.30 9.29
C LEU A 86 20.73 -6.86 10.72
N HIS A 87 20.19 -6.17 11.72
CA HIS A 87 20.55 -6.43 13.12
C HIS A 87 19.38 -6.73 14.04
N ALA A 88 18.11 -6.59 13.59
CA ALA A 88 16.98 -6.92 14.45
C ALA A 88 16.97 -8.42 14.75
N ASP A 89 17.15 -8.75 16.01
CA ASP A 89 16.99 -10.11 16.51
C ASP A 89 15.50 -10.35 16.85
N CYS A 90 14.88 -11.27 16.11
CA CYS A 90 13.48 -11.64 16.30
C CYS A 90 13.31 -12.96 17.08
N GLY A 91 14.39 -13.48 17.67
CA GLY A 91 14.46 -14.51 18.70
C GLY A 91 14.19 -15.94 18.24
N ASP A 92 13.03 -16.24 17.66
CA ASP A 92 12.56 -17.61 17.46
C ASP A 92 12.62 -18.14 16.01
N GLY A 93 13.09 -17.32 15.08
CA GLY A 93 13.12 -17.64 13.66
C GLY A 93 11.77 -17.58 12.94
N PHE A 94 10.66 -17.34 13.65
CA PHE A 94 9.33 -17.13 13.08
C PHE A 94 9.20 -15.77 12.43
N PHE A 95 9.81 -14.76 13.00
CA PHE A 95 9.81 -13.40 12.49
C PHE A 95 11.13 -13.08 11.81
N ARG A 96 11.06 -12.42 10.67
CA ARG A 96 12.24 -11.98 9.92
C ARG A 96 12.13 -10.49 9.62
N PRO A 97 13.14 -9.70 9.98
CA PRO A 97 13.17 -8.29 9.61
C PRO A 97 13.16 -8.19 8.08
N HIS A 98 12.28 -7.35 7.57
CA HIS A 98 12.20 -7.10 6.14
C HIS A 98 11.80 -5.65 5.88
N VAL A 99 12.52 -4.99 5.01
CA VAL A 99 12.17 -3.67 4.49
C VAL A 99 12.12 -3.75 2.98
N PRO A 100 10.98 -3.46 2.34
CA PRO A 100 10.88 -3.45 0.88
C PRO A 100 11.89 -2.47 0.26
N GLU A 101 12.51 -2.86 -0.86
CA GLU A 101 13.46 -1.99 -1.58
C GLU A 101 12.84 -0.64 -1.97
N GLU A 102 11.55 -0.65 -2.34
CA GLU A 102 10.81 0.58 -2.64
C GLU A 102 10.73 1.51 -1.43
N GLN A 103 10.54 0.96 -0.22
CA GLN A 103 10.53 1.74 1.01
C GLN A 103 11.91 2.34 1.31
N LEU A 104 12.99 1.59 1.11
CA LEU A 104 14.35 2.11 1.25
C LEU A 104 14.64 3.23 0.26
N ALA A 105 14.27 3.05 -1.01
CA ALA A 105 14.44 4.07 -2.04
C ALA A 105 13.70 5.37 -1.71
N ARG A 106 12.48 5.26 -1.18
CA ARG A 106 11.69 6.42 -0.70
C ARG A 106 12.33 7.06 0.53
N ALA A 107 12.81 6.27 1.47
CA ALA A 107 13.49 6.75 2.66
C ALA A 107 14.70 7.61 2.28
N ALA A 108 15.54 7.14 1.34
CA ALA A 108 16.67 7.89 0.83
C ALA A 108 16.29 9.25 0.18
N GLN A 109 15.14 9.30 -0.52
CA GLN A 109 14.62 10.56 -1.07
C GLN A 109 14.17 11.50 0.05
N LEU A 110 13.42 10.98 1.05
CA LEU A 110 12.90 11.76 2.18
C LEU A 110 14.02 12.28 3.10
N ASP A 111 15.14 11.60 3.18
CA ASP A 111 16.29 12.03 3.99
C ASP A 111 16.94 13.33 3.48
N ARG A 112 16.68 13.70 2.22
CA ARG A 112 17.08 15.01 1.66
C ARG A 112 16.17 16.15 2.17
N MET A 113 15.01 15.83 2.73
CA MET A 113 14.01 16.79 3.23
C MET A 113 14.23 17.07 4.72
N LYS A 114 15.02 18.11 5.02
CA LYS A 114 15.57 18.36 6.35
C LYS A 114 14.55 18.75 7.44
N LYS A 115 13.36 19.22 7.04
CA LYS A 115 12.32 19.63 7.99
C LYS A 115 11.31 18.55 8.32
N LEU A 116 11.34 17.41 7.61
CA LEU A 116 10.51 16.27 7.97
C LEU A 116 11.04 15.58 9.22
N SER A 117 10.17 15.36 10.20
CA SER A 117 10.48 14.50 11.34
C SER A 117 10.68 13.04 10.89
N LEU A 118 11.37 12.25 11.70
CA LEU A 118 11.59 10.82 11.43
C LEU A 118 10.22 10.09 11.27
N HIS A 119 9.24 10.41 12.11
CA HIS A 119 7.89 9.89 12.01
C HIS A 119 7.24 10.18 10.65
N LEU A 120 7.28 11.45 10.19
CA LEU A 120 6.72 11.81 8.88
C LEU A 120 7.43 11.09 7.74
N LYS A 121 8.77 11.06 7.75
CA LYS A 121 9.53 10.29 6.76
C LYS A 121 9.10 8.82 6.74
N HIS A 122 8.96 8.20 7.89
CA HIS A 122 8.53 6.81 8.01
C HIS A 122 7.14 6.59 7.41
N VAL A 123 6.14 7.40 7.80
CA VAL A 123 4.78 7.32 7.24
C VAL A 123 4.80 7.50 5.72
N PHE A 124 5.50 8.52 5.20
CA PHE A 124 5.61 8.74 3.76
C PHE A 124 6.29 7.59 3.02
N SER A 125 7.29 6.94 3.62
CA SER A 125 7.99 5.81 3.00
C SER A 125 7.12 4.57 2.83
N MET A 126 6.12 4.38 3.73
CA MET A 126 5.20 3.25 3.72
C MET A 126 3.95 3.47 2.85
N ALA A 127 3.81 4.63 2.20
CA ALA A 127 2.61 4.97 1.46
C ALA A 127 2.28 3.92 0.37
N PRO A 128 1.01 3.46 0.27
CA PRO A 128 0.58 2.46 -0.72
C PRO A 128 0.42 3.10 -2.11
N MET A 129 1.50 3.67 -2.63
CA MET A 129 1.53 4.36 -3.93
C MET A 129 2.60 3.71 -4.81
N ALA A 130 2.24 3.38 -6.06
CA ALA A 130 3.14 2.71 -6.99
C ALA A 130 4.23 3.67 -7.50
N ALA A 131 5.49 3.43 -7.12
CA ALA A 131 6.63 4.25 -7.56
C ALA A 131 6.91 4.12 -9.07
N GLN A 132 6.45 3.03 -9.70
CA GLN A 132 6.61 2.79 -11.14
C GLN A 132 5.68 3.65 -12.01
N ASN A 133 4.64 4.25 -11.42
CA ASN A 133 3.75 5.17 -12.13
C ASN A 133 4.22 6.61 -11.91
N GLU A 134 4.73 7.25 -12.95
CA GLU A 134 5.31 8.61 -12.88
C GLU A 134 4.32 9.66 -12.35
N THR A 135 3.05 9.56 -12.70
CA THR A 135 2.01 10.48 -12.22
C THR A 135 1.80 10.33 -10.72
N ILE A 136 1.64 9.10 -10.25
CA ILE A 136 1.44 8.81 -8.82
C ILE A 136 2.69 9.19 -8.01
N ASP A 137 3.87 8.86 -8.50
CA ASP A 137 5.13 9.19 -7.85
C ASP A 137 5.36 10.72 -7.82
N GLY A 138 4.98 11.42 -8.88
CA GLY A 138 5.00 12.90 -8.93
C GLY A 138 4.12 13.53 -7.86
N VAL A 139 2.90 13.03 -7.69
CA VAL A 139 1.96 13.48 -6.64
C VAL A 139 2.53 13.19 -5.25
N TRP A 140 3.05 11.98 -5.02
CA TRP A 140 3.68 11.61 -3.75
C TRP A 140 4.83 12.56 -3.38
N ARG A 141 5.72 12.86 -4.35
CA ARG A 141 6.81 13.83 -4.15
C ARG A 141 6.30 15.22 -3.82
N GLY A 142 5.23 15.66 -4.51
CA GLY A 142 4.57 16.94 -4.24
C GLY A 142 4.04 17.03 -2.80
N TRP A 143 3.38 15.96 -2.33
CA TRP A 143 2.88 15.87 -0.95
C TRP A 143 4.02 15.86 0.07
N ALA A 144 5.06 15.08 -0.16
CA ALA A 144 6.23 15.06 0.72
C ALA A 144 6.92 16.44 0.78
N TYR A 145 7.01 17.14 -0.34
CA TYR A 145 7.54 18.48 -0.38
C TYR A 145 6.65 19.49 0.37
N ALA A 146 5.34 19.43 0.19
CA ALA A 146 4.39 20.27 0.93
C ALA A 146 4.50 20.05 2.44
N ALA A 147 4.57 18.77 2.88
CA ALA A 147 4.78 18.40 4.27
C ALA A 147 6.10 18.94 4.81
N ASN A 148 7.20 18.89 4.02
CA ASN A 148 8.49 19.46 4.39
C ASN A 148 8.44 21.00 4.53
N GLN A 149 7.47 21.67 3.90
CA GLN A 149 7.22 23.11 4.09
C GLN A 149 6.21 23.41 5.20
N GLY A 150 5.67 22.39 5.88
CA GLY A 150 4.62 22.56 6.89
C GLY A 150 3.29 23.03 6.31
N LYS A 151 3.02 22.76 5.03
CA LYS A 151 1.80 23.16 4.33
C LYS A 151 0.77 22.05 4.38
N ALA A 152 -0.49 22.43 4.60
CA ALA A 152 -1.62 21.51 4.43
C ALA A 152 -1.71 21.00 2.98
N ILE A 153 -1.99 19.71 2.84
CA ILE A 153 -2.15 19.01 1.58
C ILE A 153 -3.63 18.88 1.30
N ARG A 154 -4.06 19.45 0.18
CA ARG A 154 -5.45 19.45 -0.25
C ARG A 154 -5.67 18.58 -1.47
N LEU A 155 -6.93 18.26 -1.75
CA LEU A 155 -7.33 17.55 -2.96
C LEU A 155 -7.36 18.51 -4.15
N ASP A 156 -6.26 18.61 -4.87
CA ASP A 156 -6.07 19.48 -6.05
C ASP A 156 -5.81 18.71 -7.36
N PHE A 157 -5.87 17.37 -7.30
CA PHE A 157 -5.56 16.48 -8.43
C PHE A 157 -6.80 15.84 -9.07
N LEU A 158 -8.01 16.22 -8.62
CA LEU A 158 -9.24 15.59 -9.11
C LEU A 158 -9.56 16.07 -10.54
N PRO A 159 -9.93 15.17 -11.45
CA PRO A 159 -10.42 15.56 -12.76
C PRO A 159 -11.80 16.22 -12.66
N ASP A 160 -12.10 17.13 -13.59
CA ASP A 160 -13.33 17.91 -13.61
C ASP A 160 -14.62 17.05 -13.63
N SER A 161 -14.55 15.85 -14.19
CA SER A 161 -15.70 14.94 -14.25
C SER A 161 -15.28 13.47 -14.37
N PRO A 162 -15.71 12.60 -13.44
CA PRO A 162 -15.50 11.16 -13.53
C PRO A 162 -16.04 10.53 -14.82
N ARG A 163 -17.18 11.01 -15.32
CA ARG A 163 -17.84 10.46 -16.52
C ARG A 163 -17.09 10.71 -17.84
N ARG A 164 -16.13 11.59 -17.85
CA ARG A 164 -15.33 11.94 -19.04
C ARG A 164 -13.92 11.39 -18.97
N ALA A 165 -13.52 10.83 -17.85
CA ALA A 165 -12.20 10.27 -17.65
C ALA A 165 -12.03 8.97 -18.46
N SER A 166 -10.85 8.76 -19.00
CA SER A 166 -10.42 7.48 -19.53
C SER A 166 -10.29 6.45 -18.40
N LEU A 167 -10.24 5.16 -18.73
CA LEU A 167 -10.04 4.10 -17.71
C LEU A 167 -8.74 4.32 -16.93
N GLU A 168 -7.66 4.71 -17.58
CA GLU A 168 -6.37 4.97 -16.97
C GLU A 168 -6.42 6.16 -15.99
N GLU A 169 -7.08 7.25 -16.38
CA GLU A 169 -7.32 8.41 -15.50
C GLU A 169 -8.20 8.03 -14.30
N ALA A 170 -9.24 7.22 -14.53
CA ALA A 170 -10.11 6.73 -13.47
C ALA A 170 -9.33 5.87 -12.46
N GLU A 171 -8.55 4.88 -12.93
CA GLU A 171 -7.70 4.05 -12.07
C GLU A 171 -6.68 4.87 -11.28
N THR A 172 -6.02 5.82 -11.93
CA THR A 172 -5.03 6.70 -11.29
C THR A 172 -5.71 7.55 -10.22
N THR A 173 -6.88 8.13 -10.52
CA THR A 173 -7.64 8.93 -9.57
C THR A 173 -8.07 8.12 -8.34
N VAL A 174 -8.60 6.92 -8.55
CA VAL A 174 -8.99 6.02 -7.45
C VAL A 174 -7.80 5.69 -6.56
N ARG A 175 -6.64 5.37 -7.16
CA ARG A 175 -5.41 5.08 -6.41
C ARG A 175 -4.93 6.28 -5.60
N LEU A 176 -4.96 7.48 -6.18
CA LEU A 176 -4.59 8.71 -5.49
C LEU A 176 -5.56 9.07 -4.36
N LEU A 177 -6.87 8.92 -4.58
CA LEU A 177 -7.88 9.12 -3.53
C LEU A 177 -7.71 8.13 -2.37
N ALA A 178 -7.48 6.85 -2.68
CA ALA A 178 -7.23 5.83 -1.68
C ALA A 178 -5.95 6.13 -0.87
N ALA A 179 -4.88 6.56 -1.54
CA ALA A 179 -3.65 6.98 -0.88
C ALA A 179 -3.84 8.24 -0.03
N TYR A 180 -4.56 9.24 -0.54
CA TYR A 180 -4.90 10.44 0.22
C TYR A 180 -5.64 10.11 1.52
N ARG A 181 -6.67 9.24 1.45
CA ARG A 181 -7.38 8.74 2.64
C ARG A 181 -6.44 8.03 3.60
N TRP A 182 -5.56 7.17 3.09
CA TRP A 182 -4.59 6.46 3.91
C TRP A 182 -3.68 7.40 4.69
N PHE A 183 -3.24 8.51 4.08
CA PHE A 183 -2.49 9.56 4.74
C PHE A 183 -3.35 10.37 5.71
N ALA A 184 -4.58 10.75 5.33
CA ALA A 184 -5.46 11.57 6.16
C ALA A 184 -5.83 10.88 7.48
N TYR A 185 -5.96 9.54 7.49
CA TYR A 185 -6.15 8.78 8.74
C TYR A 185 -4.92 8.78 9.65
N ARG A 186 -3.72 8.96 9.11
CA ARG A 186 -2.46 8.93 9.87
C ARG A 186 -1.91 10.29 10.19
N LEU A 187 -2.18 11.25 9.34
CA LEU A 187 -1.65 12.61 9.37
C LEU A 187 -2.79 13.63 9.12
N PRO A 188 -3.85 13.63 9.95
CA PRO A 188 -5.04 14.49 9.72
C PRO A 188 -4.72 15.99 9.69
N GLU A 189 -3.67 16.40 10.40
CA GLU A 189 -3.19 17.78 10.44
C GLU A 189 -2.61 18.26 9.10
N LEU A 190 -2.07 17.32 8.31
CA LEU A 190 -1.48 17.59 6.99
C LEU A 190 -2.48 17.35 5.86
N PHE A 191 -3.24 16.26 5.89
CA PHE A 191 -4.19 15.87 4.87
C PHE A 191 -5.61 16.22 5.33
N VAL A 192 -6.02 17.45 5.06
CA VAL A 192 -7.19 18.09 5.72
C VAL A 192 -8.55 17.80 5.07
N ASP A 193 -8.57 17.21 3.88
CA ASP A 193 -9.80 17.05 3.08
C ASP A 193 -10.32 15.59 3.08
N LEU A 194 -10.25 14.87 4.23
CA LEU A 194 -10.67 13.46 4.33
C LEU A 194 -12.13 13.25 3.89
N ALA A 195 -13.05 14.07 4.40
CA ALA A 195 -14.48 13.96 4.04
C ALA A 195 -14.73 14.19 2.54
N LEU A 196 -13.96 15.09 1.93
CA LEU A 196 -14.01 15.34 0.50
C LEU A 196 -13.48 14.14 -0.30
N ALA A 197 -12.39 13.52 0.17
CA ALA A 197 -11.83 12.31 -0.43
C ALA A 197 -12.82 11.15 -0.41
N ASP A 198 -13.53 10.95 0.70
CA ASP A 198 -14.57 9.92 0.83
C ASP A 198 -15.74 10.16 -0.14
N MET A 199 -16.20 11.41 -0.23
CA MET A 199 -17.28 11.78 -1.14
C MET A 199 -16.89 11.59 -2.62
N HIS A 200 -15.66 11.90 -2.98
CA HIS A 200 -15.18 11.76 -4.36
C HIS A 200 -14.83 10.32 -4.73
N LEU A 201 -14.48 9.45 -3.78
CA LEU A 201 -14.16 8.05 -4.07
C LEU A 201 -15.40 7.22 -4.44
N ALA A 202 -16.55 7.49 -3.81
CA ALA A 202 -17.77 6.71 -4.00
C ALA A 202 -18.22 6.58 -5.48
N PRO A 203 -18.23 7.64 -6.31
CA PRO A 203 -18.64 7.55 -7.72
C PRO A 203 -17.67 6.78 -8.62
N TRP A 204 -16.44 6.49 -8.17
CA TRP A 204 -15.43 5.76 -8.95
C TRP A 204 -15.45 4.27 -8.70
N ILE A 205 -16.04 3.83 -7.58
CA ILE A 205 -16.08 2.42 -7.16
C ILE A 205 -17.49 1.82 -7.23
N SER A 206 -18.50 2.60 -7.60
CA SER A 206 -19.87 2.17 -7.89
C SER A 206 -20.05 1.86 -9.37
#